data_7f193805315f1dc7e280707ca2a7a92a
#
_entry.id   7f193805315f1dc7e280707ca2a7a92a
#
_cell.length_a   1.000
_cell.length_b   1.000
_cell.length_c   1.000
_cell.angle_alpha   90.00
_cell.angle_beta   90.00
_cell.angle_gamma   90.00
#
_symmetry.space_group_name_H-M   'P 1'
#
loop_
_entity.id
_entity.type
_entity.pdbx_description
1 polymer ?
#
loop_
_entity_poly.entity_id
_entity_poly.type
_entity_poly.pdbx_seq_one_letter_code
_entity_poly.pdbx_strand_id
1 'polypeptide(L)'
;VTSTSDHPPADARSDWEARIALRSDETGTTDGTPVLAPPPGLTALAGVGHVRLAWSPVPGAVGYLVHRAPVADGVVSGELTPVDHLGGDVLSVPDTWYVDTTGELGRPYAYAVAAVPEVTVTGPLCTPVACASLPLTDSVPTVELAVDAAATGASLPRPWQPMIGSERLSQLLCTDTSGGREIGAELLAALRRIRDEVGVETVRAHSILHDDLGVYREVDGVPVLDFTGVDRVYDLLLATGLRPVVEIGFMPRDLASDPERTVFQYRGVISPPKDWDRWAELVRALVAHLLDRYGEEVLGWDFEVWNEANLEVFWSGTRDEWMRLYDVTARAVKDVDPRIPVGGPSSAAAGWVDALLGHARRSGAPVDFVSTHTYGSPPLDLRPTLARFGFPEARILWTEWGVTPTHFHPVNDGTSAATFLLSGMRSAAGRVDALSYWVASDHFEELGRPPRLLHGGFGLITVGGIAKPRYHALRMLSRLGETELPVRAGGDGAEGLVQSWASRRADGGLAILVWAHTLDQSKRDGDAALARRLRLVVEGAAGLTVTVTRLDREHGDITTLAGRLGITEWPADEQWDALRAVDELATEKVESGTEGGAAVVELHLPQPGAVLIEVAGG
;
A
#
# COMPACT_ATOMS: atom_id res chain seq x y z
N VAL A 1 -6.28 -37.16 11.99
CA VAL A 1 -5.71 -36.07 11.16
C VAL A 1 -6.38 -36.17 9.80
N THR A 2 -7.51 -35.50 9.62
CA THR A 2 -8.14 -35.36 8.31
C THR A 2 -7.32 -34.37 7.52
N SER A 3 -6.74 -34.80 6.42
CA SER A 3 -6.13 -33.96 5.38
C SER A 3 -7.19 -32.98 4.89
N THR A 4 -7.22 -31.78 5.45
CA THR A 4 -7.84 -30.63 4.78
C THR A 4 -7.00 -30.35 3.54
N SER A 5 -7.62 -30.23 2.37
CA SER A 5 -6.92 -29.91 1.13
C SER A 5 -6.08 -28.63 1.35
N ASP A 6 -4.79 -28.68 1.08
CA ASP A 6 -3.86 -27.55 1.24
C ASP A 6 -4.15 -26.38 0.27
N HIS A 7 -5.21 -26.47 -0.52
CA HIS A 7 -5.62 -25.47 -1.51
C HIS A 7 -6.89 -24.74 -1.10
N PRO A 8 -6.97 -23.42 -1.38
CA PRO A 8 -8.19 -22.67 -1.12
C PRO A 8 -9.37 -23.23 -1.92
N PRO A 9 -10.60 -23.16 -1.38
CA PRO A 9 -11.81 -23.54 -2.12
C PRO A 9 -11.96 -22.70 -3.40
N ALA A 10 -12.68 -23.23 -4.39
CA ALA A 10 -12.87 -22.55 -5.68
C ALA A 10 -13.62 -21.19 -5.58
N ASP A 11 -14.37 -20.99 -4.50
CA ASP A 11 -15.16 -19.81 -4.17
C ASP A 11 -14.51 -18.93 -3.07
N ALA A 12 -13.26 -19.23 -2.67
CA ALA A 12 -12.57 -18.56 -1.57
C ALA A 12 -12.51 -17.03 -1.74
N ARG A 13 -12.35 -16.54 -2.98
CA ARG A 13 -12.35 -15.12 -3.27
C ARG A 13 -13.68 -14.44 -2.94
N SER A 14 -14.78 -14.99 -3.44
CA SER A 14 -16.13 -14.42 -3.21
C SER A 14 -16.55 -14.51 -1.76
N ASP A 15 -16.17 -15.59 -1.06
CA ASP A 15 -16.39 -15.74 0.38
C ASP A 15 -15.61 -14.67 1.15
N TRP A 16 -14.36 -14.44 0.80
CA TRP A 16 -13.54 -13.42 1.43
C TRP A 16 -14.08 -12.00 1.18
N GLU A 17 -14.44 -11.65 -0.05
CA GLU A 17 -15.06 -10.36 -0.40
C GLU A 17 -16.32 -10.08 0.45
N ALA A 18 -17.15 -11.08 0.67
CA ALA A 18 -18.34 -10.95 1.53
C ALA A 18 -17.99 -10.74 3.01
N ARG A 19 -16.90 -11.37 3.48
CA ARG A 19 -16.49 -11.30 4.90
C ARG A 19 -15.79 -10.02 5.28
N ILE A 20 -15.09 -9.37 4.35
CA ILE A 20 -14.42 -8.08 4.57
C ILE A 20 -15.32 -6.87 4.33
N ALA A 21 -16.62 -7.06 4.07
CA ALA A 21 -17.55 -5.95 3.98
C ALA A 21 -17.63 -5.18 5.31
N LEU A 22 -17.61 -3.85 5.22
CA LEU A 22 -17.69 -2.98 6.40
C LEU A 22 -19.01 -3.21 7.17
N ARG A 23 -18.96 -3.06 8.48
CA ARG A 23 -20.13 -3.17 9.34
C ARG A 23 -21.14 -2.06 9.02
N SER A 24 -22.43 -2.38 9.06
CA SER A 24 -23.51 -1.44 8.77
C SER A 24 -23.68 -0.32 9.83
N ASP A 25 -23.15 -0.49 11.04
CA ASP A 25 -23.16 0.50 12.12
C ASP A 25 -22.03 1.56 12.00
N GLU A 26 -21.17 1.43 11.01
CA GLU A 26 -20.09 2.40 10.73
C GLU A 26 -20.53 3.57 9.84
N THR A 27 -21.75 3.55 9.31
CA THR A 27 -22.31 4.63 8.50
C THR A 27 -22.89 5.75 9.38
N GLY A 28 -22.06 6.50 10.08
CA GLY A 28 -22.50 7.61 10.91
C GLY A 28 -21.44 8.67 11.11
N THR A 29 -21.85 9.94 11.20
CA THR A 29 -20.96 11.03 11.59
C THR A 29 -20.50 10.85 13.02
N THR A 30 -19.19 10.95 13.27
CA THR A 30 -18.68 11.11 14.64
C THR A 30 -19.06 12.50 15.17
N ASP A 31 -19.26 12.63 16.50
CA ASP A 31 -19.51 13.93 17.12
C ASP A 31 -18.40 14.92 16.75
N GLY A 32 -18.77 16.01 16.07
CA GLY A 32 -17.83 17.04 15.65
C GLY A 32 -17.26 16.90 14.25
N THR A 33 -17.80 16.00 13.40
CA THR A 33 -17.43 15.95 11.98
C THR A 33 -17.68 17.31 11.32
N PRO A 34 -16.65 17.93 10.68
CA PRO A 34 -16.82 19.25 10.08
C PRO A 34 -17.70 19.19 8.83
N VAL A 35 -18.56 20.19 8.67
CA VAL A 35 -19.26 20.42 7.40
C VAL A 35 -18.30 21.18 6.48
N LEU A 36 -17.81 20.51 5.43
CA LEU A 36 -16.90 21.11 4.47
C LEU A 36 -17.64 21.84 3.35
N ALA A 37 -17.01 22.88 2.79
CA ALA A 37 -17.50 23.54 1.59
C ALA A 37 -17.27 22.67 0.35
N PRO A 38 -18.06 22.87 -0.73
CA PRO A 38 -17.76 22.26 -2.02
C PRO A 38 -16.36 22.67 -2.52
N PRO A 39 -15.57 21.76 -3.14
CA PRO A 39 -14.28 22.11 -3.71
C PRO A 39 -14.38 23.22 -4.77
N PRO A 40 -13.65 24.34 -4.62
CA PRO A 40 -13.73 25.44 -5.58
C PRO A 40 -12.81 25.21 -6.78
N GLY A 41 -13.14 25.86 -7.90
CA GLY A 41 -12.25 25.94 -9.05
C GLY A 41 -12.08 24.65 -9.84
N LEU A 42 -13.08 23.75 -9.82
CA LEU A 42 -13.05 22.53 -10.64
C LEU A 42 -12.86 22.88 -12.12
N THR A 43 -11.85 22.28 -12.73
CA THR A 43 -11.54 22.32 -14.16
C THR A 43 -11.45 20.93 -14.72
N ALA A 44 -11.76 20.76 -16.01
CA ALA A 44 -11.64 19.51 -16.74
C ALA A 44 -10.87 19.75 -18.05
N LEU A 45 -9.83 18.95 -18.26
CA LEU A 45 -8.99 19.01 -19.46
C LEU A 45 -9.13 17.69 -20.23
N ALA A 46 -9.49 17.78 -21.50
CA ALA A 46 -9.58 16.63 -22.39
C ALA A 46 -8.19 16.19 -22.84
N GLY A 47 -7.92 14.90 -22.74
CA GLY A 47 -6.78 14.23 -23.33
C GLY A 47 -7.20 12.99 -24.12
N VAL A 48 -6.30 12.43 -24.90
CA VAL A 48 -6.58 11.20 -25.67
C VAL A 48 -6.78 10.04 -24.70
N GLY A 49 -7.99 9.49 -24.70
CA GLY A 49 -8.37 8.37 -23.82
C GLY A 49 -8.69 8.75 -22.38
N HIS A 50 -8.60 10.02 -21.98
CA HIS A 50 -8.83 10.41 -20.60
C HIS A 50 -9.36 11.84 -20.43
N VAL A 51 -9.90 12.12 -19.25
CA VAL A 51 -10.22 13.47 -18.79
C VAL A 51 -9.44 13.73 -17.50
N ARG A 52 -8.61 14.79 -17.46
CA ARG A 52 -7.95 15.25 -16.23
C ARG A 52 -8.82 16.30 -15.54
N LEU A 53 -9.08 16.07 -14.27
CA LEU A 53 -9.78 17.00 -13.39
C LEU A 53 -8.78 17.64 -12.42
N ALA A 54 -8.99 18.91 -12.07
CA ALA A 54 -8.23 19.57 -11.00
C ALA A 54 -9.12 20.59 -10.29
N TRP A 55 -8.88 20.78 -8.99
CA TRP A 55 -9.63 21.70 -8.13
C TRP A 55 -8.72 22.29 -7.06
N SER A 56 -9.22 23.28 -6.31
CA SER A 56 -8.47 23.84 -5.19
C SER A 56 -8.76 23.06 -3.90
N PRO A 57 -7.76 22.94 -2.98
CA PRO A 57 -7.92 22.21 -1.73
C PRO A 57 -8.99 22.82 -0.82
N VAL A 58 -9.68 21.97 -0.06
CA VAL A 58 -10.63 22.36 0.97
C VAL A 58 -9.99 22.09 2.34
N PRO A 59 -9.84 23.12 3.19
CA PRO A 59 -9.30 22.93 4.54
C PRO A 59 -10.13 21.93 5.36
N GLY A 60 -9.47 20.95 5.96
CA GLY A 60 -10.12 19.90 6.75
C GLY A 60 -10.55 18.67 5.96
N ALA A 61 -10.39 18.66 4.63
CA ALA A 61 -10.62 17.48 3.84
C ALA A 61 -9.49 16.45 4.00
N VAL A 62 -9.85 15.18 4.20
CA VAL A 62 -8.93 14.04 4.19
C VAL A 62 -8.79 13.43 2.79
N GLY A 63 -9.75 13.72 1.92
CA GLY A 63 -9.79 13.26 0.54
C GLY A 63 -10.92 13.91 -0.25
N TYR A 64 -11.08 13.46 -1.49
CA TYR A 64 -12.09 13.94 -2.42
C TYR A 64 -12.74 12.79 -3.15
N LEU A 65 -14.06 12.86 -3.33
CA LEU A 65 -14.83 11.90 -4.10
C LEU A 65 -15.29 12.52 -5.41
N VAL A 66 -14.89 11.91 -6.52
CA VAL A 66 -15.24 12.36 -7.87
C VAL A 66 -16.55 11.70 -8.32
N HIS A 67 -17.49 12.52 -8.76
CA HIS A 67 -18.78 12.08 -9.29
C HIS A 67 -18.88 12.38 -10.77
N ARG A 68 -19.62 11.55 -11.50
CA ARG A 68 -19.83 11.66 -12.94
C ARG A 68 -21.26 11.35 -13.33
N ALA A 69 -21.78 12.05 -14.34
CA ALA A 69 -23.03 11.73 -15.02
C ALA A 69 -22.88 11.89 -16.53
N PRO A 70 -23.60 11.12 -17.37
CA PRO A 70 -23.62 11.33 -18.81
C PRO A 70 -24.21 12.72 -19.18
N VAL A 71 -23.75 13.27 -20.29
CA VAL A 71 -24.35 14.48 -20.90
C VAL A 71 -24.97 14.11 -22.23
N ALA A 72 -26.25 14.48 -22.43
CA ALA A 72 -26.97 14.32 -23.68
C ALA A 72 -27.53 15.69 -24.10
N ASP A 73 -27.35 16.07 -25.36
CA ASP A 73 -27.80 17.37 -25.92
C ASP A 73 -27.38 18.59 -25.09
N GLY A 74 -26.19 18.52 -24.49
CA GLY A 74 -25.64 19.59 -23.65
C GLY A 74 -26.23 19.68 -22.23
N VAL A 75 -27.10 18.74 -21.87
CA VAL A 75 -27.75 18.67 -20.54
C VAL A 75 -27.27 17.43 -19.79
N VAL A 76 -27.05 17.56 -18.48
CA VAL A 76 -26.71 16.41 -17.60
C VAL A 76 -27.89 15.43 -17.62
N SER A 77 -27.63 14.20 -18.01
CA SER A 77 -28.60 13.13 -18.14
C SER A 77 -28.41 12.09 -17.04
N GLY A 78 -29.19 12.22 -15.97
CA GLY A 78 -29.11 11.32 -14.80
C GLY A 78 -28.53 11.98 -13.56
N GLU A 79 -28.32 11.16 -12.53
CA GLU A 79 -27.73 11.56 -11.25
C GLU A 79 -26.19 11.54 -11.33
N LEU A 80 -25.55 12.48 -10.64
CA LEU A 80 -24.12 12.47 -10.42
C LEU A 80 -23.79 11.38 -9.38
N THR A 81 -23.17 10.31 -9.83
CA THR A 81 -22.75 9.19 -8.96
C THR A 81 -21.22 9.13 -8.86
N PRO A 82 -20.66 8.57 -7.77
CA PRO A 82 -19.22 8.28 -7.71
C PRO A 82 -18.75 7.54 -8.95
N VAL A 83 -17.53 7.87 -9.41
CA VAL A 83 -16.94 7.19 -10.58
C VAL A 83 -16.70 5.72 -10.25
N ASP A 84 -17.24 4.83 -11.09
CA ASP A 84 -16.94 3.39 -11.02
C ASP A 84 -15.56 3.13 -11.66
N HIS A 85 -14.65 2.51 -10.90
CA HIS A 85 -13.29 2.19 -11.32
C HIS A 85 -13.16 0.81 -11.97
N LEU A 86 -14.28 0.20 -12.36
CA LEU A 86 -14.38 -1.05 -13.13
C LEU A 86 -13.55 -2.20 -12.54
N GLY A 87 -13.70 -2.41 -11.24
CA GLY A 87 -13.03 -3.45 -10.46
C GLY A 87 -12.03 -2.92 -9.42
N GLY A 88 -11.85 -1.60 -9.32
CA GLY A 88 -11.05 -0.96 -8.28
C GLY A 88 -11.90 -0.47 -7.11
N ASP A 89 -11.44 -0.71 -5.89
CA ASP A 89 -12.11 -0.29 -4.64
C ASP A 89 -11.60 1.09 -4.19
N VAL A 90 -11.89 2.15 -4.96
CA VAL A 90 -11.42 3.50 -4.65
C VAL A 90 -12.38 4.20 -3.70
N LEU A 91 -11.96 4.42 -2.46
CA LEU A 91 -12.73 5.14 -1.44
C LEU A 91 -12.83 6.64 -1.75
N SER A 92 -11.67 7.28 -1.92
CA SER A 92 -11.52 8.68 -2.28
C SER A 92 -10.06 8.94 -2.63
N VAL A 93 -9.77 10.08 -3.28
CA VAL A 93 -8.40 10.47 -3.61
C VAL A 93 -7.96 11.62 -2.71
N PRO A 94 -6.74 11.60 -2.14
CA PRO A 94 -6.25 12.68 -1.28
C PRO A 94 -5.75 13.88 -2.07
N ASP A 95 -5.42 13.70 -3.34
CA ASP A 95 -4.89 14.72 -4.24
C ASP A 95 -6.01 15.65 -4.74
N THR A 96 -5.64 16.88 -5.15
CA THR A 96 -6.57 17.86 -5.72
C THR A 96 -6.68 17.74 -7.24
N TRP A 97 -6.43 16.57 -7.75
CA TRP A 97 -6.58 16.18 -9.15
C TRP A 97 -7.01 14.73 -9.28
N TYR A 98 -7.57 14.39 -10.43
CA TYR A 98 -7.99 13.04 -10.78
C TYR A 98 -7.96 12.83 -12.28
N VAL A 99 -7.72 11.59 -12.73
CA VAL A 99 -7.79 11.22 -14.15
C VAL A 99 -8.84 10.15 -14.34
N ASP A 100 -9.89 10.49 -15.09
CA ASP A 100 -10.91 9.53 -15.51
C ASP A 100 -10.55 8.91 -16.87
N THR A 101 -10.38 7.60 -16.88
CA THR A 101 -10.18 6.77 -18.08
C THR A 101 -11.32 5.79 -18.31
N THR A 102 -12.36 5.82 -17.45
CA THR A 102 -13.49 4.88 -17.47
C THR A 102 -14.62 5.31 -18.41
N GLY A 103 -14.55 6.55 -18.90
CA GLY A 103 -15.54 7.10 -19.84
C GLY A 103 -15.40 6.54 -21.27
N GLU A 104 -16.50 6.44 -21.99
CA GLU A 104 -16.48 6.13 -23.43
C GLU A 104 -15.75 7.24 -24.21
N LEU A 105 -14.90 6.85 -25.16
CA LEU A 105 -14.10 7.80 -25.96
C LEU A 105 -15.00 8.80 -26.70
N GLY A 106 -14.70 10.08 -26.55
CA GLY A 106 -15.42 11.19 -27.21
C GLY A 106 -16.81 11.46 -26.65
N ARG A 107 -17.31 10.68 -25.71
CA ARG A 107 -18.61 10.93 -25.06
C ARG A 107 -18.44 11.98 -23.94
N PRO A 108 -19.31 13.02 -23.94
CA PRO A 108 -19.26 14.03 -22.89
C PRO A 108 -19.88 13.51 -21.58
N TYR A 109 -19.21 13.85 -20.46
CA TYR A 109 -19.69 13.61 -19.11
C TYR A 109 -19.61 14.91 -18.30
N ALA A 110 -20.53 15.09 -17.36
CA ALA A 110 -20.46 16.10 -16.32
C ALA A 110 -19.74 15.52 -15.11
N TYR A 111 -18.79 16.26 -14.58
CA TYR A 111 -17.98 15.90 -13.40
C TYR A 111 -18.24 16.88 -12.27
N ALA A 112 -18.39 16.39 -11.06
CA ALA A 112 -18.42 17.16 -9.84
C ALA A 112 -17.57 16.47 -8.77
N VAL A 113 -17.10 17.24 -7.78
CA VAL A 113 -16.23 16.75 -6.73
C VAL A 113 -16.81 17.16 -5.37
N ALA A 114 -16.79 16.24 -4.42
CA ALA A 114 -17.09 16.49 -3.02
C ALA A 114 -15.83 16.36 -2.17
N ALA A 115 -15.67 17.21 -1.16
CA ALA A 115 -14.64 17.05 -0.14
C ALA A 115 -15.11 16.06 0.92
N VAL A 116 -14.21 15.20 1.41
CA VAL A 116 -14.46 14.16 2.40
C VAL A 116 -13.78 14.56 3.71
N PRO A 117 -14.56 14.88 4.78
CA PRO A 117 -14.00 15.22 6.09
C PRO A 117 -13.58 14.00 6.92
N GLU A 118 -14.22 12.87 6.69
CA GLU A 118 -13.93 11.54 7.22
C GLU A 118 -14.50 10.47 6.26
N VAL A 119 -13.99 9.26 6.31
CA VAL A 119 -14.18 8.24 5.26
C VAL A 119 -15.64 7.94 4.93
N THR A 120 -16.52 7.98 5.94
CA THR A 120 -17.95 7.66 5.80
C THR A 120 -18.82 8.87 5.49
N VAL A 121 -18.25 10.08 5.40
CA VAL A 121 -18.98 11.33 5.24
C VAL A 121 -18.55 12.06 3.98
N THR A 122 -19.49 12.33 3.09
CA THR A 122 -19.26 13.09 1.86
C THR A 122 -19.86 14.48 2.01
N GLY A 123 -19.08 15.51 1.74
CA GLY A 123 -19.55 16.91 1.69
C GLY A 123 -20.40 17.21 0.44
N PRO A 124 -20.87 18.45 0.28
CA PRO A 124 -21.65 18.84 -0.90
C PRO A 124 -20.80 18.86 -2.17
N LEU A 125 -21.43 18.52 -3.30
CA LEU A 125 -20.82 18.58 -4.62
C LEU A 125 -20.56 20.02 -5.05
N CYS A 126 -19.44 20.26 -5.72
CA CYS A 126 -19.20 21.51 -6.43
C CYS A 126 -20.05 21.64 -7.71
N THR A 127 -20.04 22.82 -8.32
CA THR A 127 -20.70 23.04 -9.63
C THR A 127 -20.09 22.12 -10.68
N PRO A 128 -20.90 21.33 -11.41
CA PRO A 128 -20.40 20.41 -12.41
C PRO A 128 -19.75 21.11 -13.61
N VAL A 129 -18.72 20.47 -14.17
CA VAL A 129 -18.11 20.85 -15.46
C VAL A 129 -18.25 19.69 -16.45
N ALA A 130 -18.57 20.02 -17.72
CA ALA A 130 -18.69 19.00 -18.76
C ALA A 130 -17.40 18.89 -19.57
N CYS A 131 -16.96 17.64 -19.84
CA CYS A 131 -15.82 17.35 -20.67
C CYS A 131 -15.96 15.97 -21.34
N ALA A 132 -15.36 15.80 -22.51
CA ALA A 132 -15.24 14.51 -23.19
C ALA A 132 -13.74 14.21 -23.39
N SER A 133 -13.35 12.95 -23.26
CA SER A 133 -12.02 12.53 -23.69
C SER A 133 -11.85 12.68 -25.20
N LEU A 134 -10.64 12.88 -25.65
CA LEU A 134 -10.34 12.93 -27.08
C LEU A 134 -10.27 11.49 -27.65
N PRO A 135 -10.70 11.29 -28.91
CA PRO A 135 -10.58 10.01 -29.58
C PRO A 135 -9.10 9.69 -29.89
N LEU A 136 -8.84 8.43 -30.22
CA LEU A 136 -7.54 7.99 -30.75
C LEU A 136 -7.15 8.81 -31.98
N THR A 137 -5.87 9.13 -32.07
CA THR A 137 -5.24 9.78 -33.24
C THR A 137 -4.31 8.80 -33.94
N ASP A 138 -3.93 9.09 -35.18
CA ASP A 138 -2.99 8.25 -35.96
C ASP A 138 -1.57 8.23 -35.34
N SER A 139 -1.25 9.21 -34.51
CA SER A 139 0.04 9.30 -33.79
C SER A 139 -0.14 9.19 -32.29
N VAL A 140 0.77 8.51 -31.64
CA VAL A 140 0.82 8.44 -30.17
C VAL A 140 1.07 9.85 -29.61
N PRO A 141 0.20 10.35 -28.72
CA PRO A 141 0.36 11.67 -28.12
C PRO A 141 1.67 11.83 -27.35
N THR A 142 2.20 13.05 -27.28
CA THR A 142 3.44 13.33 -26.58
C THR A 142 3.18 13.97 -25.22
N VAL A 143 3.87 13.46 -24.19
CA VAL A 143 4.06 14.13 -22.91
C VAL A 143 5.49 14.67 -22.86
N GLU A 144 5.64 15.92 -22.44
CA GLU A 144 6.93 16.60 -22.33
C GLU A 144 7.28 16.83 -20.86
N LEU A 145 8.47 16.42 -20.46
CA LEU A 145 9.01 16.65 -19.13
C LEU A 145 10.33 17.42 -19.26
N ALA A 146 10.57 18.37 -18.35
CA ALA A 146 11.83 19.08 -18.28
C ALA A 146 12.33 19.14 -16.84
N VAL A 147 13.62 18.82 -16.65
CA VAL A 147 14.32 18.86 -15.36
C VAL A 147 15.57 19.72 -15.52
N ASP A 148 15.75 20.68 -14.63
CA ASP A 148 16.99 21.47 -14.55
C ASP A 148 17.97 20.74 -13.62
N ALA A 149 19.10 20.28 -14.18
CA ALA A 149 20.14 19.60 -13.41
C ALA A 149 20.79 20.50 -12.34
N ALA A 150 20.67 21.82 -12.44
CA ALA A 150 21.21 22.78 -11.47
C ALA A 150 20.17 23.23 -10.43
N ALA A 151 18.89 22.86 -10.58
CA ALA A 151 17.83 23.29 -9.66
C ALA A 151 18.13 22.89 -8.21
N THR A 152 17.75 23.74 -7.28
CA THR A 152 17.71 23.39 -5.85
C THR A 152 16.45 22.60 -5.55
N GLY A 153 16.55 21.65 -4.62
CA GLY A 153 15.45 20.79 -4.22
C GLY A 153 15.36 20.62 -2.71
N ALA A 154 14.28 19.99 -2.26
CA ALA A 154 14.08 19.55 -0.88
C ALA A 154 14.57 18.10 -0.68
N SER A 155 14.62 17.63 0.55
CA SER A 155 14.83 16.20 0.82
C SER A 155 13.70 15.39 0.21
N LEU A 156 14.04 14.31 -0.49
CA LEU A 156 13.06 13.42 -1.13
C LEU A 156 12.41 12.54 -0.07
N PRO A 157 11.08 12.64 0.14
CA PRO A 157 10.36 11.75 1.07
C PRO A 157 10.37 10.31 0.57
N ARG A 158 10.53 9.34 1.48
CA ARG A 158 10.65 7.91 1.17
C ARG A 158 9.64 7.08 1.96
N PRO A 159 8.34 7.22 1.75
CA PRO A 159 7.31 6.55 2.56
C PRO A 159 7.37 5.02 2.50
N TRP A 160 8.07 4.44 1.51
CA TRP A 160 8.26 3.00 1.34
C TRP A 160 9.37 2.39 2.19
N GLN A 161 10.31 3.21 2.72
CA GLN A 161 11.46 2.70 3.47
C GLN A 161 11.14 2.29 4.91
N PRO A 162 10.28 3.01 5.66
CA PRO A 162 10.10 2.68 7.07
C PRO A 162 9.53 1.28 7.30
N MET A 163 8.66 0.76 6.42
CA MET A 163 7.90 -0.45 6.73
C MET A 163 7.51 -1.28 5.52
N ILE A 164 7.47 -2.61 5.71
CA ILE A 164 6.85 -3.58 4.81
C ILE A 164 5.93 -4.53 5.57
N GLY A 165 4.85 -4.97 4.94
CA GLY A 165 3.98 -6.01 5.48
C GLY A 165 4.54 -7.41 5.29
N SER A 166 4.19 -8.32 6.18
CA SER A 166 4.46 -9.76 6.05
C SER A 166 3.30 -10.55 6.63
N GLU A 167 3.20 -11.81 6.26
CA GLU A 167 2.38 -12.78 6.97
C GLU A 167 2.89 -12.94 8.40
N ARG A 168 2.19 -13.70 9.26
CA ARG A 168 2.61 -13.99 10.63
C ARG A 168 4.07 -14.47 10.68
N LEU A 169 4.87 -13.84 11.52
CA LEU A 169 6.32 -14.13 11.57
C LEU A 169 6.64 -15.53 12.11
N SER A 170 5.70 -16.22 12.75
CA SER A 170 5.87 -17.64 13.12
C SER A 170 6.13 -18.55 11.91
N GLN A 171 5.74 -18.12 10.69
CA GLN A 171 6.11 -18.80 9.45
C GLN A 171 7.63 -18.88 9.21
N LEU A 172 8.44 -17.99 9.77
CA LEU A 172 9.90 -18.09 9.72
C LEU A 172 10.43 -19.39 10.32
N LEU A 173 9.66 -20.02 11.21
CA LEU A 173 9.98 -21.30 11.83
C LEU A 173 9.39 -22.51 11.08
N CYS A 174 8.65 -22.27 9.98
CA CYS A 174 7.96 -23.33 9.25
C CYS A 174 8.92 -24.07 8.30
N THR A 175 9.06 -25.38 8.50
CA THR A 175 9.88 -26.26 7.65
C THR A 175 9.06 -27.01 6.59
N ASP A 176 7.75 -26.78 6.54
CA ASP A 176 6.89 -27.31 5.49
C ASP A 176 7.21 -26.62 4.15
N THR A 177 6.69 -27.23 3.06
CA THR A 177 6.94 -26.72 1.70
C THR A 177 5.66 -26.27 1.01
N SER A 178 5.79 -25.23 0.17
CA SER A 178 4.80 -24.82 -0.83
C SER A 178 5.47 -24.76 -2.19
N GLY A 179 4.89 -25.35 -3.24
CA GLY A 179 5.53 -25.43 -4.55
C GLY A 179 6.92 -26.08 -4.54
N GLY A 180 7.17 -27.02 -3.59
CA GLY A 180 8.48 -27.66 -3.41
C GLY A 180 9.54 -26.78 -2.74
N ARG A 181 9.18 -25.64 -2.17
CA ARG A 181 10.06 -24.67 -1.51
C ARG A 181 9.75 -24.57 -0.02
N GLU A 182 10.78 -24.56 0.83
CA GLU A 182 10.63 -24.43 2.28
C GLU A 182 10.13 -23.03 2.64
N ILE A 183 9.00 -22.94 3.32
CA ILE A 183 8.27 -21.69 3.58
C ILE A 183 9.11 -20.71 4.40
N GLY A 184 9.64 -21.14 5.55
CA GLY A 184 10.38 -20.26 6.45
C GLY A 184 11.68 -19.75 5.83
N ALA A 185 12.40 -20.62 5.13
CA ALA A 185 13.65 -20.26 4.47
C ALA A 185 13.43 -19.23 3.34
N GLU A 186 12.40 -19.42 2.49
CA GLU A 186 12.10 -18.46 1.41
C GLU A 186 11.52 -17.15 1.93
N LEU A 187 10.67 -17.19 2.97
CA LEU A 187 10.18 -15.95 3.60
C LEU A 187 11.34 -15.13 4.18
N LEU A 188 12.26 -15.78 4.90
CA LEU A 188 13.45 -15.10 5.43
C LEU A 188 14.32 -14.51 4.32
N ALA A 189 14.50 -15.25 3.21
CA ALA A 189 15.26 -14.78 2.06
C ALA A 189 14.58 -13.58 1.38
N ALA A 190 13.24 -13.59 1.25
CA ALA A 190 12.47 -12.48 0.70
C ALA A 190 12.60 -11.21 1.56
N LEU A 191 12.46 -11.33 2.88
CA LEU A 191 12.62 -10.21 3.82
C LEU A 191 14.03 -9.62 3.74
N ARG A 192 15.07 -10.46 3.73
CA ARG A 192 16.46 -10.02 3.58
C ARG A 192 16.68 -9.30 2.24
N ARG A 193 16.16 -9.86 1.14
CA ARG A 193 16.24 -9.25 -0.19
C ARG A 193 15.61 -7.85 -0.21
N ILE A 194 14.42 -7.69 0.37
CA ILE A 194 13.74 -6.40 0.48
C ILE A 194 14.56 -5.41 1.31
N ARG A 195 15.13 -5.86 2.43
CA ARG A 195 16.01 -5.04 3.27
C ARG A 195 17.22 -4.54 2.48
N ASP A 196 17.91 -5.44 1.77
CA ASP A 196 19.17 -5.15 1.09
C ASP A 196 18.98 -4.33 -0.20
N GLU A 197 17.93 -4.60 -0.99
CA GLU A 197 17.73 -3.97 -2.30
C GLU A 197 16.86 -2.71 -2.24
N VAL A 198 15.93 -2.61 -1.28
CA VAL A 198 14.99 -1.47 -1.15
C VAL A 198 15.34 -0.56 0.02
N GLY A 199 16.01 -1.08 1.04
CA GLY A 199 16.38 -0.34 2.24
C GLY A 199 15.25 -0.24 3.26
N VAL A 200 14.30 -1.17 3.26
CA VAL A 200 13.21 -1.23 4.25
C VAL A 200 13.79 -1.45 5.65
N GLU A 201 13.17 -0.84 6.67
CA GLU A 201 13.68 -0.83 8.04
C GLU A 201 12.91 -1.73 9.00
N THR A 202 11.58 -1.81 8.85
CA THR A 202 10.73 -2.58 9.77
C THR A 202 9.79 -3.52 9.03
N VAL A 203 9.31 -4.55 9.74
CA VAL A 203 8.30 -5.49 9.25
C VAL A 203 7.09 -5.47 10.17
N ARG A 204 5.93 -5.18 9.61
CA ARG A 204 4.65 -5.36 10.27
C ARG A 204 4.08 -6.71 9.89
N ALA A 205 3.70 -7.52 10.89
CA ALA A 205 3.15 -8.86 10.66
C ALA A 205 2.16 -9.24 11.76
N HIS A 206 1.21 -10.10 11.41
CA HIS A 206 0.17 -10.56 12.33
C HIS A 206 0.68 -11.48 13.44
N SER A 207 -0.08 -11.52 14.53
CA SER A 207 -0.22 -12.70 15.38
C SER A 207 0.97 -13.04 16.26
N ILE A 208 1.68 -12.06 16.84
CA ILE A 208 2.78 -12.36 17.77
C ILE A 208 2.33 -13.11 19.05
N LEU A 209 1.04 -13.03 19.40
CA LEU A 209 0.46 -13.73 20.54
C LEU A 209 -0.26 -15.04 20.16
N HIS A 210 -0.18 -15.46 18.91
CA HIS A 210 -0.84 -16.66 18.43
C HIS A 210 -0.30 -17.93 19.11
N ASP A 211 -1.18 -18.92 19.32
CA ASP A 211 -0.88 -20.14 20.08
C ASP A 211 0.23 -21.01 19.46
N ASP A 212 0.57 -20.86 18.18
CA ASP A 212 1.71 -21.55 17.56
C ASP A 212 3.08 -21.12 18.13
N LEU A 213 3.15 -19.94 18.75
CA LEU A 213 4.32 -19.46 19.49
C LEU A 213 4.30 -19.83 20.97
N GLY A 214 3.15 -20.32 21.49
CA GLY A 214 3.02 -20.81 22.87
C GLY A 214 3.12 -19.74 23.95
N VAL A 215 2.84 -18.47 23.63
CA VAL A 215 3.08 -17.30 24.50
C VAL A 215 2.28 -17.35 25.80
N TYR A 216 1.06 -17.86 25.76
CA TYR A 216 0.14 -17.89 26.91
C TYR A 216 -0.61 -19.22 26.99
N ARG A 217 -0.66 -19.78 28.16
CA ARG A 217 -1.52 -20.94 28.46
C ARG A 217 -1.96 -20.88 29.93
N GLU A 218 -3.04 -21.57 30.26
CA GLU A 218 -3.48 -21.75 31.64
C GLU A 218 -3.28 -23.19 32.10
N VAL A 219 -2.60 -23.39 33.22
CA VAL A 219 -2.44 -24.68 33.88
C VAL A 219 -3.15 -24.59 35.23
N ASP A 220 -4.19 -25.40 35.44
CA ASP A 220 -5.04 -25.36 36.65
C ASP A 220 -5.58 -23.95 36.95
N GLY A 221 -5.91 -23.17 35.89
CA GLY A 221 -6.40 -21.80 35.99
C GLY A 221 -5.34 -20.75 36.30
N VAL A 222 -4.06 -21.12 36.33
CA VAL A 222 -2.92 -20.20 36.55
C VAL A 222 -2.26 -19.88 35.21
N PRO A 223 -2.06 -18.59 34.86
CA PRO A 223 -1.33 -18.20 33.67
C PRO A 223 0.12 -18.69 33.67
N VAL A 224 0.57 -19.21 32.54
CA VAL A 224 1.96 -19.58 32.28
C VAL A 224 2.39 -18.87 31.00
N LEU A 225 3.40 -18.02 31.08
CA LEU A 225 3.95 -17.27 29.96
C LEU A 225 5.25 -17.93 29.48
N ASP A 226 5.41 -18.03 28.16
CA ASP A 226 6.62 -18.54 27.53
C ASP A 226 6.92 -17.73 26.24
N PHE A 227 7.95 -16.91 26.25
CA PHE A 227 8.34 -16.07 25.11
C PHE A 227 9.40 -16.72 24.21
N THR A 228 9.77 -17.98 24.44
CA THR A 228 10.77 -18.68 23.64
C THR A 228 10.44 -18.68 22.13
N GLY A 229 9.15 -18.82 21.76
CA GLY A 229 8.70 -18.73 20.38
C GLY A 229 8.90 -17.36 19.78
N VAL A 230 8.56 -16.30 20.51
CA VAL A 230 8.76 -14.89 20.14
C VAL A 230 10.23 -14.59 19.94
N ASP A 231 11.09 -15.02 20.89
CA ASP A 231 12.55 -14.85 20.81
C ASP A 231 13.13 -15.44 19.52
N ARG A 232 12.76 -16.68 19.19
CA ARG A 232 13.23 -17.36 17.98
C ARG A 232 12.85 -16.59 16.71
N VAL A 233 11.63 -16.09 16.64
CA VAL A 233 11.13 -15.33 15.50
C VAL A 233 11.85 -13.98 15.37
N TYR A 234 11.95 -13.22 16.46
CA TYR A 234 12.58 -11.91 16.42
C TYR A 234 14.10 -11.98 16.27
N ASP A 235 14.77 -13.00 16.84
CA ASP A 235 16.19 -13.23 16.57
C ASP A 235 16.47 -13.46 15.08
N LEU A 236 15.63 -14.24 14.39
CA LEU A 236 15.73 -14.46 12.94
C LEU A 236 15.49 -13.16 12.15
N LEU A 237 14.48 -12.39 12.53
CA LEU A 237 14.16 -11.12 11.87
C LEU A 237 15.29 -10.10 12.05
N LEU A 238 15.72 -9.87 13.28
CA LEU A 238 16.79 -8.92 13.62
C LEU A 238 18.12 -9.28 12.96
N ALA A 239 18.40 -10.59 12.77
CA ALA A 239 19.57 -11.05 12.01
C ALA A 239 19.54 -10.66 10.53
N THR A 240 18.41 -10.22 9.98
CA THR A 240 18.32 -9.64 8.63
C THR A 240 18.59 -8.13 8.62
N GLY A 241 18.66 -7.48 9.79
CA GLY A 241 18.74 -6.03 9.93
C GLY A 241 17.39 -5.32 9.89
N LEU A 242 16.27 -6.08 9.91
CA LEU A 242 14.90 -5.56 10.03
C LEU A 242 14.44 -5.58 11.49
N ARG A 243 13.65 -4.61 11.89
CA ARG A 243 13.00 -4.51 13.21
C ARG A 243 11.53 -4.88 13.11
N PRO A 244 10.89 -5.43 14.14
CA PRO A 244 9.46 -5.67 14.12
C PRO A 244 8.65 -4.39 14.37
N VAL A 245 7.48 -4.28 13.73
CA VAL A 245 6.32 -3.60 14.29
C VAL A 245 5.55 -4.66 15.06
N VAL A 246 5.39 -4.46 16.37
CA VAL A 246 4.77 -5.45 17.26
C VAL A 246 3.25 -5.28 17.22
N GLU A 247 2.59 -6.01 16.33
CA GLU A 247 1.13 -6.10 16.33
C GLU A 247 0.68 -7.00 17.49
N ILE A 248 0.05 -6.41 18.51
CA ILE A 248 -0.42 -7.09 19.72
C ILE A 248 -1.75 -7.79 19.40
N GLY A 249 -1.69 -8.99 18.90
CA GLY A 249 -2.76 -9.88 18.43
C GLY A 249 -2.18 -11.24 18.02
N PHE A 250 -2.97 -12.27 17.71
CA PHE A 250 -4.39 -12.37 18.06
C PHE A 250 -4.55 -12.84 19.51
N MET A 251 -5.82 -13.02 19.98
CA MET A 251 -6.06 -13.44 21.36
C MET A 251 -5.53 -14.87 21.61
N PRO A 252 -4.70 -15.11 22.65
CA PRO A 252 -4.38 -16.47 23.04
C PRO A 252 -5.63 -17.26 23.40
N ARG A 253 -5.72 -18.51 22.95
CA ARG A 253 -6.91 -19.34 23.07
C ARG A 253 -7.39 -19.49 24.52
N ASP A 254 -6.46 -19.70 25.45
CA ASP A 254 -6.78 -19.87 26.87
C ASP A 254 -7.23 -18.56 27.54
N LEU A 255 -6.94 -17.40 26.96
CA LEU A 255 -7.38 -16.09 27.48
C LEU A 255 -8.66 -15.57 26.80
N ALA A 256 -9.06 -16.18 25.70
CA ALA A 256 -10.20 -15.78 24.90
C ALA A 256 -11.56 -15.97 25.64
N SER A 257 -12.49 -15.05 25.43
CA SER A 257 -13.89 -15.20 25.89
C SER A 257 -14.66 -16.24 25.07
N ASP A 258 -14.33 -16.37 23.77
CA ASP A 258 -14.84 -17.40 22.88
C ASP A 258 -13.71 -17.90 21.94
N PRO A 259 -13.03 -18.99 22.29
CA PRO A 259 -11.90 -19.52 21.53
C PRO A 259 -12.26 -20.14 20.18
N GLU A 260 -13.56 -20.32 19.88
CA GLU A 260 -14.01 -20.84 18.58
C GLU A 260 -14.24 -19.74 17.54
N ARG A 261 -14.24 -18.48 17.95
CA ARG A 261 -14.27 -17.33 17.04
C ARG A 261 -12.87 -17.09 16.48
N THR A 262 -12.64 -17.53 15.24
CA THR A 262 -11.32 -17.50 14.62
C THR A 262 -11.37 -16.94 13.21
N VAL A 263 -10.24 -16.35 12.78
CA VAL A 263 -9.98 -15.89 11.42
C VAL A 263 -8.80 -16.66 10.82
N PHE A 264 -8.72 -16.68 9.50
CA PHE A 264 -7.69 -17.34 8.70
C PHE A 264 -7.61 -18.86 8.85
N GLN A 265 -6.88 -19.52 7.99
CA GLN A 265 -6.68 -20.97 8.06
C GLN A 265 -5.92 -21.41 9.31
N TYR A 266 -5.02 -20.60 9.80
CA TYR A 266 -4.25 -20.87 11.02
C TYR A 266 -5.03 -20.57 12.32
N ARG A 267 -6.32 -20.15 12.21
CA ARG A 267 -7.28 -20.01 13.31
C ARG A 267 -6.86 -19.01 14.38
N GLY A 268 -6.42 -17.81 13.99
CA GLY A 268 -6.22 -16.70 14.92
C GLY A 268 -7.53 -16.38 15.67
N VAL A 269 -7.51 -16.34 17.01
CA VAL A 269 -8.72 -16.11 17.81
C VAL A 269 -9.03 -14.61 17.86
N ILE A 270 -10.28 -14.24 17.56
CA ILE A 270 -10.72 -12.86 17.37
C ILE A 270 -11.70 -12.34 18.43
N SER A 271 -11.91 -13.08 19.52
CA SER A 271 -12.79 -12.66 20.60
C SER A 271 -12.07 -11.79 21.65
N PRO A 272 -12.80 -10.94 22.41
CA PRO A 272 -12.26 -10.23 23.56
C PRO A 272 -11.61 -11.17 24.58
N PRO A 273 -10.72 -10.67 25.47
CA PRO A 273 -10.21 -11.48 26.57
C PRO A 273 -11.34 -11.76 27.57
N LYS A 274 -11.36 -12.95 28.15
CA LYS A 274 -12.26 -13.30 29.26
C LYS A 274 -11.88 -12.60 30.57
N ASP A 275 -10.62 -12.17 30.68
CA ASP A 275 -10.05 -11.48 31.84
C ASP A 275 -9.14 -10.34 31.37
N TRP A 276 -9.57 -9.12 31.62
CA TRP A 276 -8.88 -7.90 31.17
C TRP A 276 -7.60 -7.61 31.96
N ASP A 277 -7.53 -8.02 33.23
CA ASP A 277 -6.33 -7.84 34.05
C ASP A 277 -5.23 -8.79 33.59
N ARG A 278 -5.58 -10.04 33.27
CA ARG A 278 -4.65 -11.02 32.67
C ARG A 278 -4.15 -10.57 31.31
N TRP A 279 -5.00 -9.95 30.50
CA TRP A 279 -4.57 -9.36 29.23
C TRP A 279 -3.53 -8.26 29.47
N ALA A 280 -3.78 -7.33 30.40
CA ALA A 280 -2.83 -6.30 30.75
C ALA A 280 -1.51 -6.87 31.30
N GLU A 281 -1.56 -7.93 32.11
CA GLU A 281 -0.38 -8.63 32.62
C GLU A 281 0.42 -9.29 31.50
N LEU A 282 -0.24 -9.96 30.53
CA LEU A 282 0.40 -10.55 29.35
C LEU A 282 1.14 -9.49 28.53
N VAL A 283 0.48 -8.37 28.22
CA VAL A 283 1.08 -7.28 27.45
C VAL A 283 2.28 -6.68 28.19
N ARG A 284 2.17 -6.38 29.49
CA ARG A 284 3.30 -5.89 30.28
C ARG A 284 4.46 -6.88 30.31
N ALA A 285 4.17 -8.17 30.47
CA ALA A 285 5.19 -9.21 30.52
C ALA A 285 5.91 -9.33 29.17
N LEU A 286 5.17 -9.31 28.05
CA LEU A 286 5.77 -9.31 26.70
C LEU A 286 6.70 -8.11 26.51
N VAL A 287 6.21 -6.89 26.78
CA VAL A 287 6.99 -5.66 26.56
C VAL A 287 8.22 -5.62 27.46
N ALA A 288 8.08 -6.01 28.75
CA ALA A 288 9.19 -6.09 29.69
C ALA A 288 10.23 -7.13 29.24
N HIS A 289 9.78 -8.30 28.77
CA HIS A 289 10.66 -9.34 28.24
C HIS A 289 11.45 -8.85 27.01
N LEU A 290 10.77 -8.19 26.07
CA LEU A 290 11.43 -7.65 24.88
C LEU A 290 12.49 -6.59 25.26
N LEU A 291 12.14 -5.69 26.19
CA LEU A 291 13.06 -4.66 26.67
C LEU A 291 14.26 -5.25 27.42
N ASP A 292 14.05 -6.29 28.25
CA ASP A 292 15.13 -7.00 28.94
C ASP A 292 16.07 -7.72 27.95
N ARG A 293 15.51 -8.35 26.93
CA ARG A 293 16.27 -9.13 25.95
C ARG A 293 17.01 -8.28 24.92
N TYR A 294 16.34 -7.29 24.33
CA TYR A 294 16.86 -6.51 23.20
C TYR A 294 17.30 -5.10 23.60
N GLY A 295 17.10 -4.71 24.87
CA GLY A 295 17.56 -3.43 25.40
C GLY A 295 16.84 -2.22 24.80
N GLU A 296 17.55 -1.10 24.74
CA GLU A 296 16.99 0.19 24.27
C GLU A 296 16.57 0.20 22.80
N GLU A 297 16.93 -0.81 22.01
CA GLU A 297 16.46 -0.93 20.64
C GLU A 297 14.92 -1.01 20.55
N VAL A 298 14.29 -1.64 21.54
CA VAL A 298 12.81 -1.76 21.65
C VAL A 298 12.11 -0.42 21.75
N LEU A 299 12.79 0.62 22.24
CA LEU A 299 12.24 1.99 22.30
C LEU A 299 11.97 2.59 20.91
N GLY A 300 12.57 2.03 19.87
CA GLY A 300 12.35 2.39 18.48
C GLY A 300 11.37 1.47 17.74
N TRP A 301 10.78 0.49 18.43
CA TRP A 301 9.76 -0.39 17.84
C TRP A 301 8.36 0.19 18.05
N ASP A 302 7.51 0.10 17.03
CA ASP A 302 6.11 0.50 17.14
C ASP A 302 5.26 -0.66 17.66
N PHE A 303 4.42 -0.38 18.67
CA PHE A 303 3.47 -1.35 19.24
C PHE A 303 2.08 -1.00 18.74
N GLU A 304 1.56 -1.83 17.84
CA GLU A 304 0.25 -1.66 17.22
C GLU A 304 -0.79 -2.51 17.93
N VAL A 305 -1.95 -1.93 18.24
CA VAL A 305 -2.99 -2.63 18.97
C VAL A 305 -3.96 -3.29 18.00
N TRP A 306 -3.87 -4.63 17.88
CA TRP A 306 -4.76 -5.48 17.10
C TRP A 306 -4.64 -5.29 15.57
N ASN A 307 -5.55 -5.95 14.81
CA ASN A 307 -5.73 -5.83 13.37
C ASN A 307 -7.19 -5.69 12.99
N GLU A 308 -7.55 -4.69 12.21
CA GLU A 308 -8.83 -4.46 11.52
C GLU A 308 -10.10 -4.79 12.34
N ALA A 309 -10.10 -4.40 13.63
CA ALA A 309 -11.22 -4.71 14.53
C ALA A 309 -12.55 -4.07 14.10
N ASN A 310 -12.52 -3.15 13.15
CA ASN A 310 -13.72 -2.60 12.52
C ASN A 310 -14.37 -3.56 11.50
N LEU A 311 -13.77 -4.72 11.22
CA LEU A 311 -14.36 -5.82 10.46
C LEU A 311 -14.75 -6.98 11.39
N GLU A 312 -15.96 -7.54 11.21
CA GLU A 312 -16.42 -8.67 12.04
C GLU A 312 -15.55 -9.91 11.91
N VAL A 313 -14.86 -10.06 10.78
CA VAL A 313 -13.96 -11.17 10.52
C VAL A 313 -12.69 -11.12 11.39
N PHE A 314 -12.33 -9.95 11.93
CA PHE A 314 -11.14 -9.76 12.77
C PHE A 314 -11.44 -9.42 14.24
N TRP A 315 -12.69 -9.09 14.57
CA TRP A 315 -13.09 -8.80 15.94
C TRP A 315 -14.54 -9.18 16.19
N SER A 316 -14.77 -10.15 17.07
CA SER A 316 -16.12 -10.62 17.40
C SER A 316 -16.78 -9.85 18.55
N GLY A 317 -16.03 -8.95 19.22
CA GLY A 317 -16.55 -8.05 20.23
C GLY A 317 -17.18 -6.78 19.65
N THR A 318 -17.68 -5.93 20.54
CA THR A 318 -18.21 -4.60 20.20
C THR A 318 -17.07 -3.59 19.98
N ARG A 319 -17.40 -2.42 19.38
CA ARG A 319 -16.47 -1.30 19.27
C ARG A 319 -16.03 -0.78 20.65
N ASP A 320 -16.92 -0.72 21.63
CA ASP A 320 -16.59 -0.28 23.00
C ASP A 320 -15.63 -1.25 23.69
N GLU A 321 -15.78 -2.56 23.47
CA GLU A 321 -14.83 -3.56 23.96
C GLU A 321 -13.47 -3.42 23.29
N TRP A 322 -13.43 -3.07 22.00
CA TRP A 322 -12.16 -2.79 21.33
C TRP A 322 -11.52 -1.51 21.87
N MET A 323 -12.29 -0.43 22.11
CA MET A 323 -11.77 0.78 22.76
C MET A 323 -11.18 0.48 24.15
N ARG A 324 -11.83 -0.43 24.89
CA ARG A 324 -11.29 -0.93 26.16
C ARG A 324 -10.00 -1.73 25.96
N LEU A 325 -9.94 -2.59 24.93
CA LEU A 325 -8.72 -3.34 24.58
C LEU A 325 -7.57 -2.37 24.29
N TYR A 326 -7.84 -1.33 23.51
CA TYR A 326 -6.85 -0.29 23.22
C TYR A 326 -6.34 0.39 24.49
N ASP A 327 -7.24 0.88 25.34
CA ASP A 327 -6.88 1.54 26.59
C ASP A 327 -6.01 0.67 27.50
N VAL A 328 -6.42 -0.58 27.70
CA VAL A 328 -5.70 -1.53 28.56
C VAL A 328 -4.33 -1.86 27.96
N THR A 329 -4.27 -2.10 26.67
CA THR A 329 -3.03 -2.45 25.97
C THR A 329 -2.05 -1.26 25.95
N ALA A 330 -2.51 -0.08 25.53
CA ALA A 330 -1.67 1.11 25.43
C ALA A 330 -1.09 1.52 26.79
N ARG A 331 -1.91 1.47 27.87
CA ARG A 331 -1.42 1.72 29.23
C ARG A 331 -0.42 0.65 29.69
N ALA A 332 -0.68 -0.62 29.41
CA ALA A 332 0.22 -1.71 29.77
C ALA A 332 1.61 -1.57 29.10
N VAL A 333 1.67 -1.12 27.86
CA VAL A 333 2.92 -0.78 27.16
C VAL A 333 3.63 0.39 27.86
N LYS A 334 2.90 1.49 28.11
CA LYS A 334 3.47 2.69 28.75
C LYS A 334 3.86 2.49 30.21
N ASP A 335 3.24 1.55 30.93
CA ASP A 335 3.60 1.18 32.29
C ASP A 335 5.00 0.55 32.37
N VAL A 336 5.46 -0.13 31.31
CA VAL A 336 6.82 -0.69 31.25
C VAL A 336 7.84 0.40 30.95
N ASP A 337 7.64 1.15 29.88
CA ASP A 337 8.46 2.33 29.58
C ASP A 337 7.63 3.37 28.79
N PRO A 338 7.47 4.61 29.29
CA PRO A 338 6.66 5.63 28.63
C PRO A 338 7.22 6.10 27.28
N ARG A 339 8.47 5.76 26.92
CA ARG A 339 9.10 6.10 25.65
C ARG A 339 8.68 5.17 24.53
N ILE A 340 8.21 3.95 24.82
CA ILE A 340 7.80 2.97 23.79
C ILE A 340 6.58 3.48 23.03
N PRO A 341 6.65 3.62 21.69
CA PRO A 341 5.51 4.09 20.92
C PRO A 341 4.39 3.06 20.87
N VAL A 342 3.15 3.52 21.06
CA VAL A 342 1.94 2.69 20.93
C VAL A 342 0.86 3.42 20.16
N GLY A 343 0.12 2.70 19.29
CA GLY A 343 -0.93 3.28 18.47
C GLY A 343 -1.90 2.26 17.87
N GLY A 344 -2.77 2.76 17.01
CA GLY A 344 -3.83 2.06 16.31
C GLY A 344 -4.69 3.05 15.51
N PRO A 345 -5.90 2.68 15.04
CA PRO A 345 -6.63 1.45 15.32
C PRO A 345 -6.27 0.27 14.41
N SER A 346 -5.29 0.39 13.51
CA SER A 346 -4.98 -0.65 12.52
C SER A 346 -6.22 -1.08 11.73
N SER A 347 -7.01 -0.11 11.29
CA SER A 347 -8.37 -0.34 10.81
C SER A 347 -8.45 -0.47 9.30
N ALA A 348 -9.35 -1.30 8.80
CA ALA A 348 -9.68 -1.36 7.39
C ALA A 348 -10.31 -0.05 6.91
N ALA A 349 -10.03 0.33 5.65
CA ALA A 349 -10.65 1.44 4.95
C ALA A 349 -10.60 2.79 5.70
N ALA A 350 -9.54 3.03 6.47
CA ALA A 350 -9.36 4.20 7.34
C ALA A 350 -10.53 4.44 8.34
N GLY A 351 -11.32 3.40 8.64
CA GLY A 351 -12.39 3.46 9.63
C GLY A 351 -11.87 3.60 11.07
N TRP A 352 -12.72 3.98 11.99
CA TRP A 352 -12.45 4.11 13.45
C TRP A 352 -11.30 5.03 13.86
N VAL A 353 -10.56 5.66 12.96
CA VAL A 353 -9.49 6.61 13.31
C VAL A 353 -10.06 7.78 14.12
N ASP A 354 -11.13 8.41 13.64
CA ASP A 354 -11.84 9.49 14.33
C ASP A 354 -12.39 9.01 15.68
N ALA A 355 -12.95 7.81 15.72
CA ALA A 355 -13.51 7.22 16.94
C ALA A 355 -12.43 6.98 18.00
N LEU A 356 -11.27 6.41 17.62
CA LEU A 356 -10.14 6.21 18.52
C LEU A 356 -9.60 7.54 19.06
N LEU A 357 -9.36 8.51 18.18
CA LEU A 357 -8.83 9.82 18.59
C LEU A 357 -9.82 10.56 19.52
N GLY A 358 -11.12 10.51 19.22
CA GLY A 358 -12.16 11.03 20.07
C GLY A 358 -12.21 10.33 21.43
N HIS A 359 -12.08 9.01 21.46
CA HIS A 359 -12.00 8.22 22.68
C HIS A 359 -10.74 8.57 23.49
N ALA A 360 -9.57 8.57 22.87
CA ALA A 360 -8.29 8.87 23.50
C ALA A 360 -8.27 10.28 24.12
N ARG A 361 -8.86 11.28 23.43
CA ARG A 361 -9.01 12.63 23.97
C ARG A 361 -9.85 12.66 25.26
N ARG A 362 -10.90 11.82 25.38
CA ARG A 362 -11.77 11.75 26.56
C ARG A 362 -11.17 10.91 27.69
N SER A 363 -10.57 9.77 27.36
CA SER A 363 -10.05 8.79 28.34
C SER A 363 -8.61 9.10 28.79
N GLY A 364 -7.89 9.94 28.04
CA GLY A 364 -6.45 10.16 28.23
C GLY A 364 -5.60 8.93 27.85
N ALA A 365 -6.09 8.09 26.94
CA ALA A 365 -5.31 6.96 26.41
C ALA A 365 -4.13 7.47 25.58
N PRO A 366 -2.94 6.84 25.69
CA PRO A 366 -1.77 7.19 24.88
C PRO A 366 -2.03 6.92 23.41
N VAL A 367 -1.59 7.83 22.51
CA VAL A 367 -1.56 7.67 21.06
C VAL A 367 -0.31 8.35 20.53
N ASP A 368 0.71 7.57 20.17
CA ASP A 368 1.95 8.08 19.58
C ASP A 368 1.89 8.06 18.04
N PHE A 369 1.04 7.20 17.49
CA PHE A 369 0.74 7.13 16.06
C PHE A 369 -0.69 6.66 15.82
N VAL A 370 -1.22 7.03 14.67
CA VAL A 370 -2.40 6.38 14.11
C VAL A 370 -1.98 5.40 13.03
N SER A 371 -2.62 4.23 12.97
CA SER A 371 -2.42 3.25 11.92
C SER A 371 -3.73 2.85 11.27
N THR A 372 -3.67 2.59 9.96
CA THR A 372 -4.85 2.18 9.19
C THR A 372 -4.46 1.54 7.87
N HIS A 373 -5.45 0.97 7.17
CA HIS A 373 -5.29 0.26 5.91
C HIS A 373 -6.21 0.84 4.84
N THR A 374 -5.76 0.85 3.59
CA THR A 374 -6.62 1.02 2.42
C THR A 374 -6.06 0.23 1.25
N TYR A 375 -6.98 -0.29 0.43
CA TYR A 375 -6.65 -0.98 -0.80
C TYR A 375 -7.34 -0.30 -1.98
N GLY A 376 -6.74 -0.36 -3.17
CA GLY A 376 -7.30 0.23 -4.38
C GLY A 376 -7.24 1.76 -4.48
N SER A 377 -6.94 2.44 -3.38
CA SER A 377 -6.85 3.91 -3.29
C SER A 377 -5.48 4.39 -2.83
N PRO A 378 -5.03 5.59 -3.22
CA PRO A 378 -3.95 6.27 -2.51
C PRO A 378 -4.31 6.51 -1.05
N PRO A 379 -3.31 6.59 -0.12
CA PRO A 379 -3.55 6.88 1.30
C PRO A 379 -4.17 8.27 1.50
N LEU A 380 -5.19 8.36 2.34
CA LEU A 380 -5.84 9.62 2.67
C LEU A 380 -4.93 10.55 3.49
N ASP A 381 -5.22 11.84 3.49
CA ASP A 381 -4.52 12.81 4.35
C ASP A 381 -5.17 12.89 5.73
N LEU A 382 -4.67 12.17 6.72
CA LEU A 382 -5.22 12.16 8.07
C LEU A 382 -4.73 13.32 8.96
N ARG A 383 -3.83 14.19 8.49
CA ARG A 383 -3.33 15.32 9.30
C ARG A 383 -4.42 16.27 9.78
N PRO A 384 -5.46 16.60 8.98
CA PRO A 384 -6.58 17.39 9.47
C PRO A 384 -7.34 16.71 10.61
N THR A 385 -7.50 15.40 10.56
CA THR A 385 -8.14 14.60 11.62
C THR A 385 -7.31 14.64 12.90
N LEU A 386 -6.01 14.37 12.83
CA LEU A 386 -5.12 14.47 13.99
C LEU A 386 -5.17 15.84 14.66
N ALA A 387 -5.09 16.91 13.87
CA ALA A 387 -5.17 18.29 14.38
C ALA A 387 -6.52 18.58 15.06
N ARG A 388 -7.64 18.12 14.48
CA ARG A 388 -9.00 18.29 15.02
C ARG A 388 -9.16 17.66 16.41
N PHE A 389 -8.57 16.49 16.62
CA PHE A 389 -8.64 15.78 17.90
C PHE A 389 -7.54 16.16 18.89
N GLY A 390 -6.56 17.00 18.49
CA GLY A 390 -5.50 17.48 19.38
C GLY A 390 -4.28 16.56 19.46
N PHE A 391 -4.03 15.76 18.44
CA PHE A 391 -2.88 14.88 18.28
C PHE A 391 -1.99 15.25 17.06
N PRO A 392 -1.64 16.53 16.83
CA PRO A 392 -0.94 16.95 15.60
C PRO A 392 0.46 16.35 15.46
N GLU A 393 1.05 15.88 16.56
CA GLU A 393 2.40 15.29 16.58
C GLU A 393 2.38 13.75 16.43
N ALA A 394 1.20 13.11 16.45
CA ALA A 394 1.12 11.68 16.25
C ALA A 394 1.51 11.33 14.80
N ARG A 395 2.33 10.26 14.64
CA ARG A 395 2.70 9.77 13.31
C ARG A 395 1.51 9.13 12.61
N ILE A 396 1.57 9.09 11.29
CA ILE A 396 0.56 8.45 10.43
C ILE A 396 1.22 7.26 9.74
N LEU A 397 0.80 6.05 10.12
CA LEU A 397 1.33 4.81 9.58
C LEU A 397 0.23 4.09 8.78
N TRP A 398 0.45 3.91 7.48
CA TRP A 398 -0.35 3.00 6.68
C TRP A 398 0.27 1.60 6.79
N THR A 399 -0.19 0.82 7.77
CA THR A 399 0.43 -0.46 8.14
C THR A 399 0.08 -1.61 7.19
N GLU A 400 -0.99 -1.43 6.38
CA GLU A 400 -1.26 -2.23 5.18
C GLU A 400 -1.76 -1.36 4.03
N TRP A 401 -1.25 -1.65 2.83
CA TRP A 401 -1.67 -0.97 1.61
C TRP A 401 -1.41 -1.84 0.39
N GLY A 402 -2.31 -1.81 -0.60
CA GLY A 402 -2.16 -2.56 -1.84
C GLY A 402 -3.21 -2.21 -2.88
N VAL A 403 -3.13 -2.85 -4.04
CA VAL A 403 -3.99 -2.55 -5.19
C VAL A 403 -5.40 -3.11 -5.05
N THR A 404 -5.62 -4.11 -4.22
CA THR A 404 -6.93 -4.72 -3.94
C THR A 404 -6.89 -5.46 -2.60
N PRO A 405 -7.97 -5.47 -1.82
CA PRO A 405 -8.08 -6.29 -0.60
C PRO A 405 -8.40 -7.75 -0.91
N THR A 406 -8.58 -8.10 -2.18
CA THR A 406 -9.10 -9.40 -2.60
C THR A 406 -7.97 -10.36 -2.95
N HIS A 407 -7.94 -11.52 -2.26
CA HIS A 407 -7.05 -12.62 -2.60
C HIS A 407 -7.30 -13.17 -4.00
N PHE A 408 -6.30 -13.76 -4.60
CA PHE A 408 -6.34 -14.44 -5.92
C PHE A 408 -6.80 -13.52 -7.06
N HIS A 409 -6.55 -12.23 -6.94
CA HIS A 409 -6.91 -11.25 -7.96
C HIS A 409 -5.76 -11.06 -8.97
N PRO A 410 -5.99 -11.26 -10.28
CA PRO A 410 -4.92 -11.19 -11.29
C PRO A 410 -4.18 -9.84 -11.34
N VAL A 411 -4.79 -8.74 -10.90
CA VAL A 411 -4.14 -7.42 -10.83
C VAL A 411 -2.88 -7.45 -9.96
N ASN A 412 -2.84 -8.34 -8.97
CA ASN A 412 -1.70 -8.48 -8.06
C ASN A 412 -0.41 -8.97 -8.73
N ASP A 413 -0.46 -9.59 -9.89
CA ASP A 413 0.73 -10.20 -10.49
C ASP A 413 1.33 -9.37 -11.63
N GLY A 414 0.60 -8.40 -12.19
CA GLY A 414 0.98 -7.67 -13.40
C GLY A 414 1.56 -6.27 -13.16
N THR A 415 1.98 -5.63 -14.25
CA THR A 415 2.60 -4.30 -14.30
C THR A 415 1.67 -3.19 -13.78
N SER A 416 0.35 -3.34 -13.88
CA SER A 416 -0.62 -2.34 -13.37
C SER A 416 -0.47 -2.11 -11.87
N ALA A 417 -0.23 -3.18 -11.08
CA ALA A 417 0.02 -3.06 -9.65
C ALA A 417 1.35 -2.33 -9.34
N ALA A 418 2.35 -2.42 -10.24
CA ALA A 418 3.60 -1.68 -10.10
C ALA A 418 3.39 -0.16 -10.28
N THR A 419 2.64 0.24 -11.32
CA THR A 419 2.35 1.67 -11.55
C THR A 419 1.40 2.24 -10.49
N PHE A 420 0.47 1.41 -9.95
CA PHE A 420 -0.32 1.76 -8.78
C PHE A 420 0.58 2.05 -7.57
N LEU A 421 1.55 1.17 -7.29
CA LEU A 421 2.50 1.35 -6.19
C LEU A 421 3.28 2.67 -6.34
N LEU A 422 3.82 2.98 -7.53
CA LEU A 422 4.54 4.23 -7.78
C LEU A 422 3.66 5.46 -7.52
N SER A 423 2.42 5.44 -8.01
CA SER A 423 1.46 6.54 -7.83
C SER A 423 1.10 6.74 -6.35
N GLY A 424 0.84 5.64 -5.62
CA GLY A 424 0.51 5.72 -4.19
C GLY A 424 1.68 6.22 -3.34
N MET A 425 2.90 5.74 -3.61
CA MET A 425 4.10 6.22 -2.90
C MET A 425 4.36 7.70 -3.18
N ARG A 426 4.17 8.17 -4.41
CA ARG A 426 4.29 9.59 -4.76
C ARG A 426 3.22 10.44 -4.08
N SER A 427 1.97 9.97 -4.06
CA SER A 427 0.85 10.64 -3.38
C SER A 427 1.04 10.70 -1.87
N ALA A 428 1.55 9.62 -1.26
CA ALA A 428 1.81 9.54 0.19
C ALA A 428 2.94 10.44 0.67
N ALA A 429 3.87 10.81 -0.23
CA ALA A 429 5.06 11.58 0.10
C ALA A 429 4.74 12.89 0.86
N GLY A 430 5.23 13.00 2.10
CA GLY A 430 4.99 14.14 2.99
C GLY A 430 3.60 14.19 3.65
N ARG A 431 2.76 13.17 3.45
CA ARG A 431 1.45 13.02 4.11
C ARG A 431 1.42 11.92 5.16
N VAL A 432 2.23 10.87 4.96
CA VAL A 432 2.33 9.73 5.88
C VAL A 432 3.79 9.49 6.25
N ASP A 433 4.01 8.94 7.43
CA ASP A 433 5.35 8.61 7.92
C ASP A 433 5.81 7.23 7.42
N ALA A 434 4.88 6.32 7.17
CA ALA A 434 5.14 5.02 6.56
C ALA A 434 3.96 4.58 5.68
N LEU A 435 4.28 4.01 4.50
CA LEU A 435 3.32 3.33 3.63
C LEU A 435 3.80 1.91 3.37
N SER A 436 3.28 0.98 4.16
CA SER A 436 3.64 -0.43 4.13
C SER A 436 2.89 -1.16 3.03
N TYR A 437 3.60 -1.66 2.01
CA TYR A 437 2.98 -2.53 1.03
C TYR A 437 2.67 -3.91 1.64
N TRP A 438 1.49 -4.43 1.41
CA TRP A 438 1.04 -5.74 1.86
C TRP A 438 1.12 -6.75 0.72
N VAL A 439 2.02 -7.75 0.73
CA VAL A 439 3.06 -8.18 1.66
C VAL A 439 4.37 -8.51 0.95
N ALA A 440 5.40 -8.88 1.72
CA ALA A 440 6.73 -9.21 1.21
C ALA A 440 6.74 -10.44 0.27
N SER A 441 6.04 -11.52 0.62
CA SER A 441 6.15 -12.82 -0.05
C SER A 441 4.79 -13.44 -0.35
N ASP A 442 4.72 -14.22 -1.44
CA ASP A 442 3.58 -15.10 -1.74
C ASP A 442 3.52 -16.35 -0.84
N HIS A 443 4.48 -16.56 0.06
CA HIS A 443 4.27 -17.43 1.20
C HIS A 443 3.30 -16.76 2.17
N PHE A 444 2.01 -16.88 1.87
CA PHE A 444 0.92 -16.16 2.50
C PHE A 444 -0.27 -17.11 2.67
N GLU A 445 -0.62 -17.43 3.93
CA GLU A 445 -1.50 -18.55 4.26
C GLU A 445 -2.86 -18.17 4.84
N GLU A 446 -3.27 -16.90 4.79
CA GLU A 446 -4.58 -16.48 5.33
C GLU A 446 -5.75 -17.32 4.81
N LEU A 447 -5.78 -17.57 3.50
CA LEU A 447 -6.77 -18.43 2.85
C LEU A 447 -6.19 -19.78 2.37
N GLY A 448 -5.07 -20.20 2.95
CA GLY A 448 -4.36 -21.42 2.59
C GLY A 448 -3.14 -21.19 1.73
N ARG A 449 -2.36 -22.25 1.52
CA ARG A 449 -1.11 -22.20 0.77
C ARG A 449 -1.35 -21.83 -0.70
N PRO A 450 -0.42 -21.12 -1.33
CA PRO A 450 -0.48 -20.80 -2.75
C PRO A 450 -0.73 -22.07 -3.60
N PRO A 451 -1.76 -22.11 -4.43
CA PRO A 451 -2.08 -23.30 -5.23
C PRO A 451 -1.18 -23.48 -6.45
N ARG A 452 -0.53 -22.40 -6.91
CA ARG A 452 0.32 -22.35 -8.10
C ARG A 452 1.17 -21.07 -8.11
N LEU A 453 2.13 -20.99 -9.00
CA LEU A 453 2.84 -19.74 -9.29
C LEU A 453 1.85 -18.70 -9.88
N LEU A 454 2.02 -17.42 -9.53
CA LEU A 454 1.20 -16.30 -10.05
C LEU A 454 -0.31 -16.56 -9.87
N HIS A 455 -0.68 -16.84 -8.63
CA HIS A 455 -2.07 -17.10 -8.24
C HIS A 455 -2.87 -15.84 -7.89
N GLY A 456 -2.31 -14.64 -8.12
CA GLY A 456 -2.91 -13.37 -7.72
C GLY A 456 -2.71 -13.05 -6.23
N GLY A 457 -1.63 -13.56 -5.63
CA GLY A 457 -1.28 -13.33 -4.23
C GLY A 457 -0.71 -11.93 -3.97
N PHE A 458 -0.74 -11.51 -2.72
CA PHE A 458 -0.29 -10.18 -2.29
C PHE A 458 1.23 -9.99 -2.27
N GLY A 459 2.02 -11.05 -2.34
CA GLY A 459 3.48 -10.98 -2.23
C GLY A 459 4.15 -10.12 -3.30
N LEU A 460 5.16 -9.36 -2.91
CA LEU A 460 6.09 -8.68 -3.81
C LEU A 460 6.98 -9.69 -4.54
N ILE A 461 7.31 -10.78 -3.85
CA ILE A 461 8.19 -11.86 -4.31
C ILE A 461 7.37 -13.15 -4.31
N THR A 462 7.44 -13.90 -5.39
CA THR A 462 6.70 -15.17 -5.55
C THR A 462 7.28 -16.28 -4.65
N VAL A 463 6.54 -17.38 -4.48
CA VAL A 463 7.15 -18.67 -4.15
C VAL A 463 8.23 -18.97 -5.19
N GLY A 464 9.40 -19.40 -4.77
CA GLY A 464 10.57 -19.58 -5.62
C GLY A 464 11.46 -18.33 -5.77
N GLY A 465 11.10 -17.24 -5.08
CA GLY A 465 11.97 -16.08 -4.91
C GLY A 465 12.04 -15.12 -6.09
N ILE A 466 11.09 -15.17 -7.05
CA ILE A 466 11.10 -14.31 -8.24
C ILE A 466 10.36 -13.00 -7.96
N ALA A 467 10.94 -11.88 -8.38
CA ALA A 467 10.34 -10.56 -8.25
C ALA A 467 9.08 -10.40 -9.11
N LYS A 468 8.00 -9.89 -8.54
CA LYS A 468 6.85 -9.39 -9.31
C LYS A 468 7.09 -7.95 -9.76
N PRO A 469 6.35 -7.43 -10.74
CA PRO A 469 6.50 -6.04 -11.21
C PRO A 469 6.48 -5.00 -10.08
N ARG A 470 5.70 -5.21 -9.03
CA ARG A 470 5.62 -4.35 -7.83
C ARG A 470 6.94 -4.26 -7.07
N TYR A 471 7.65 -5.37 -6.95
CA TYR A 471 8.98 -5.38 -6.34
C TYR A 471 9.99 -4.58 -7.17
N HIS A 472 9.95 -4.74 -8.49
CA HIS A 472 10.77 -3.92 -9.38
C HIS A 472 10.46 -2.43 -9.27
N ALA A 473 9.19 -2.03 -9.07
CA ALA A 473 8.82 -0.64 -8.82
C ALA A 473 9.46 -0.10 -7.53
N LEU A 474 9.48 -0.88 -6.43
CA LEU A 474 10.19 -0.51 -5.19
C LEU A 474 11.70 -0.37 -5.43
N ARG A 475 12.30 -1.27 -6.21
CA ARG A 475 13.72 -1.17 -6.60
C ARG A 475 14.01 0.08 -7.45
N MET A 476 13.08 0.50 -8.30
CA MET A 476 13.21 1.78 -9.03
C MET A 476 13.14 2.98 -8.07
N LEU A 477 12.23 2.95 -7.09
CA LEU A 477 12.14 4.00 -6.06
C LEU A 477 13.42 4.07 -5.21
N SER A 478 14.04 2.94 -4.85
CA SER A 478 15.27 2.93 -4.05
C SER A 478 16.47 3.55 -4.78
N ARG A 479 16.43 3.61 -6.13
CA ARG A 479 17.47 4.25 -6.96
C ARG A 479 17.33 5.77 -7.06
N LEU A 480 16.22 6.35 -6.58
CA LEU A 480 16.10 7.81 -6.48
C LEU A 480 17.12 8.38 -5.49
N GLY A 481 17.63 9.56 -5.81
CA GLY A 481 18.56 10.28 -4.96
C GLY A 481 17.90 10.93 -3.74
N GLU A 482 18.68 11.62 -2.93
CA GLU A 482 18.22 12.22 -1.67
C GLU A 482 17.52 13.57 -1.84
N THR A 483 17.78 14.28 -2.96
CA THR A 483 17.24 15.61 -3.21
C THR A 483 16.19 15.53 -4.31
N GLU A 484 14.93 15.79 -3.98
CA GLU A 484 13.85 15.92 -4.97
C GLU A 484 14.07 17.15 -5.85
N LEU A 485 13.90 17.00 -7.16
CA LEU A 485 14.01 18.08 -8.12
C LEU A 485 12.64 18.40 -8.74
N PRO A 486 12.35 19.69 -9.00
CA PRO A 486 11.12 20.07 -9.68
C PRO A 486 11.12 19.58 -11.14
N VAL A 487 9.98 19.06 -11.57
CA VAL A 487 9.72 18.65 -12.95
C VAL A 487 8.69 19.60 -13.55
N ARG A 488 9.02 20.21 -14.68
CA ARG A 488 8.02 20.90 -15.50
C ARG A 488 7.43 19.90 -16.48
N ALA A 489 6.12 19.78 -16.47
CA ALA A 489 5.39 18.83 -17.31
C ALA A 489 4.42 19.56 -18.25
N GLY A 490 4.23 19.02 -19.45
CA GLY A 490 3.32 19.53 -20.45
C GLY A 490 2.93 18.46 -21.46
N GLY A 491 2.01 18.79 -22.36
CA GLY A 491 1.51 17.86 -23.35
C GLY A 491 0.39 16.97 -22.84
N ASP A 492 0.03 15.96 -23.62
CA ASP A 492 -1.11 15.10 -23.34
C ASP A 492 -0.80 14.09 -22.24
N GLY A 493 -1.63 14.07 -21.20
CA GLY A 493 -1.50 13.18 -20.03
C GLY A 493 -0.59 13.70 -18.93
N ALA A 494 0.05 14.86 -19.08
CA ALA A 494 0.93 15.46 -18.07
C ALA A 494 0.20 15.72 -16.74
N GLU A 495 0.93 15.57 -15.62
CA GLU A 495 0.45 15.79 -14.25
C GLU A 495 -0.83 15.00 -13.89
N GLY A 496 -0.98 13.81 -14.45
CA GLY A 496 -2.17 12.99 -14.23
C GLY A 496 -1.93 11.56 -14.69
N LEU A 497 -2.28 11.26 -15.95
CA LEU A 497 -2.05 9.94 -16.55
C LEU A 497 -0.56 9.56 -16.52
N VAL A 498 0.32 10.52 -16.86
CA VAL A 498 1.77 10.38 -16.73
C VAL A 498 2.24 11.19 -15.54
N GLN A 499 2.88 10.51 -14.61
CA GLN A 499 3.46 11.08 -13.41
C GLN A 499 4.98 10.91 -13.45
N SER A 500 5.69 11.70 -12.64
CA SER A 500 7.14 11.66 -12.58
C SER A 500 7.67 12.03 -11.21
N TRP A 501 8.88 11.53 -10.92
CA TRP A 501 9.63 11.87 -9.72
C TRP A 501 11.11 11.98 -10.07
N ALA A 502 11.65 13.20 -10.01
CA ALA A 502 13.04 13.47 -10.32
C ALA A 502 13.84 13.76 -9.05
N SER A 503 15.08 13.30 -9.04
CA SER A 503 15.97 13.46 -7.90
C SER A 503 17.43 13.59 -8.31
N ARG A 504 18.24 14.23 -7.43
CA ARG A 504 19.70 14.25 -7.52
C ARG A 504 20.30 13.28 -6.52
N ARG A 505 21.22 12.46 -6.99
CA ARG A 505 21.99 11.50 -6.20
C ARG A 505 23.21 12.16 -5.56
N ALA A 506 23.78 11.50 -4.55
CA ALA A 506 24.97 11.98 -3.83
C ALA A 506 26.20 12.16 -4.75
N ASP A 507 26.30 11.38 -5.83
CA ASP A 507 27.37 11.48 -6.84
C ASP A 507 27.17 12.63 -7.85
N GLY A 508 26.11 13.43 -7.68
CA GLY A 508 25.73 14.52 -8.59
C GLY A 508 24.92 14.07 -9.81
N GLY A 509 24.77 12.78 -10.03
CA GLY A 509 23.91 12.22 -11.07
C GLY A 509 22.43 12.43 -10.79
N LEU A 510 21.60 12.29 -11.82
CA LEU A 510 20.14 12.42 -11.70
C LEU A 510 19.47 11.06 -11.88
N ALA A 511 18.36 10.88 -11.18
CA ALA A 511 17.43 9.77 -11.38
C ALA A 511 16.03 10.34 -11.59
N ILE A 512 15.40 10.01 -12.71
CA ILE A 512 14.10 10.51 -13.12
C ILE A 512 13.22 9.30 -13.40
N LEU A 513 12.27 9.05 -12.51
CA LEU A 513 11.29 7.97 -12.63
C LEU A 513 10.01 8.54 -13.25
N VAL A 514 9.53 7.92 -14.34
CA VAL A 514 8.31 8.32 -15.06
C VAL A 514 7.44 7.10 -15.25
N TRP A 515 6.12 7.23 -15.01
CA TRP A 515 5.18 6.13 -15.20
C TRP A 515 3.82 6.61 -15.70
N ALA A 516 3.13 5.73 -16.41
CA ALA A 516 1.75 5.92 -16.84
C ALA A 516 0.81 5.01 -16.04
N HIS A 517 -0.19 5.60 -15.38
CA HIS A 517 -1.08 4.91 -14.46
C HIS A 517 -2.53 5.40 -14.56
N THR A 518 -3.47 4.49 -14.28
CA THR A 518 -4.88 4.78 -14.02
C THR A 518 -5.42 3.88 -12.92
N LEU A 519 -6.39 4.36 -12.15
CA LEU A 519 -7.12 3.57 -11.15
C LEU A 519 -8.16 2.62 -11.78
N ASP A 520 -8.44 2.78 -13.08
CA ASP A 520 -9.34 1.90 -13.85
C ASP A 520 -8.72 0.51 -14.04
N GLN A 521 -9.15 -0.47 -13.26
CA GLN A 521 -8.62 -1.83 -13.33
C GLN A 521 -9.02 -2.59 -14.61
N SER A 522 -9.99 -2.12 -15.38
CA SER A 522 -10.28 -2.68 -16.71
C SER A 522 -9.13 -2.47 -17.70
N LYS A 523 -8.25 -1.50 -17.43
CA LYS A 523 -7.05 -1.16 -18.22
C LYS A 523 -5.77 -1.84 -17.73
N ARG A 524 -5.85 -2.79 -16.78
CA ARG A 524 -4.68 -3.46 -16.18
C ARG A 524 -3.78 -4.17 -17.19
N ASP A 525 -4.37 -4.67 -18.28
CA ASP A 525 -3.65 -5.38 -19.34
C ASP A 525 -3.14 -4.45 -20.45
N GLY A 526 -3.36 -3.15 -20.30
CA GLY A 526 -2.93 -2.10 -21.22
C GLY A 526 -4.05 -1.55 -22.10
N ASP A 527 -3.91 -0.27 -22.44
CA ASP A 527 -4.79 0.41 -23.41
C ASP A 527 -3.94 1.33 -24.31
N ALA A 528 -4.02 1.09 -25.62
CA ALA A 528 -3.26 1.86 -26.61
C ALA A 528 -3.61 3.37 -26.60
N ALA A 529 -4.85 3.74 -26.20
CA ALA A 529 -5.27 5.13 -26.06
C ALA A 529 -4.51 5.87 -24.96
N LEU A 530 -3.97 5.12 -23.99
CA LEU A 530 -3.29 5.68 -22.83
C LEU A 530 -1.76 5.65 -22.95
N ALA A 531 -1.20 5.04 -24.00
CA ALA A 531 0.23 5.10 -24.28
C ALA A 531 0.68 6.52 -24.68
N ARG A 532 1.90 6.89 -24.33
CA ARG A 532 2.49 8.21 -24.66
C ARG A 532 3.89 8.08 -25.25
N ARG A 533 4.23 9.05 -26.09
CA ARG A 533 5.63 9.34 -26.37
C ARG A 533 6.14 10.27 -25.27
N LEU A 534 7.12 9.83 -24.51
CA LEU A 534 7.81 10.66 -23.52
C LEU A 534 8.93 11.41 -24.22
N ARG A 535 8.95 12.74 -24.10
CA ARG A 535 10.08 13.59 -24.42
C ARG A 535 10.59 14.23 -23.13
N LEU A 536 11.77 13.78 -22.68
CA LEU A 536 12.42 14.30 -21.48
C LEU A 536 13.58 15.21 -21.89
N VAL A 537 13.58 16.43 -21.37
CA VAL A 537 14.66 17.42 -21.53
C VAL A 537 15.37 17.59 -20.18
N VAL A 538 16.68 17.30 -20.14
CA VAL A 538 17.50 17.50 -18.93
C VAL A 538 18.46 18.67 -19.19
N GLU A 539 18.12 19.84 -18.68
CA GLU A 539 18.89 21.06 -18.84
C GLU A 539 20.24 20.93 -18.12
N GLY A 540 21.32 21.39 -18.76
CA GLY A 540 22.68 21.30 -18.23
C GLY A 540 23.33 19.91 -18.34
N ALA A 541 22.69 18.95 -18.99
CA ALA A 541 23.17 17.56 -19.08
C ALA A 541 23.65 17.15 -20.49
N ALA A 542 23.90 18.09 -21.38
CA ALA A 542 24.36 17.80 -22.74
C ALA A 542 25.64 16.97 -22.74
N GLY A 543 25.65 15.88 -23.49
CA GLY A 543 26.82 14.98 -23.64
C GLY A 543 27.08 14.04 -22.45
N LEU A 544 26.28 14.08 -21.40
CA LEU A 544 26.36 13.11 -20.30
C LEU A 544 25.79 11.76 -20.71
N THR A 545 26.28 10.70 -20.09
CA THR A 545 25.76 9.34 -20.31
C THR A 545 24.36 9.22 -19.70
N VAL A 546 23.43 8.72 -20.52
CA VAL A 546 22.06 8.42 -20.09
C VAL A 546 21.82 6.92 -20.15
N THR A 547 21.25 6.38 -19.10
CA THR A 547 20.78 4.98 -19.06
C THR A 547 19.30 4.92 -18.76
N VAL A 548 18.65 3.85 -19.21
CA VAL A 548 17.21 3.61 -19.08
C VAL A 548 16.96 2.21 -18.57
N THR A 549 16.13 2.11 -17.56
CA THR A 549 15.58 0.84 -17.03
C THR A 549 14.06 0.88 -17.23
N ARG A 550 13.50 -0.14 -17.89
CA ARG A 550 12.07 -0.22 -18.21
C ARG A 550 11.36 -1.22 -17.32
N LEU A 551 10.11 -0.93 -17.02
CA LEU A 551 9.17 -1.84 -16.36
C LEU A 551 7.83 -1.72 -17.07
N ASP A 552 7.50 -2.70 -17.87
CA ASP A 552 6.25 -2.81 -18.62
C ASP A 552 5.99 -4.29 -18.95
N ARG A 553 4.96 -4.60 -19.72
CA ARG A 553 4.60 -5.98 -20.07
C ARG A 553 5.70 -6.76 -20.81
N GLU A 554 6.63 -6.08 -21.48
CA GLU A 554 7.77 -6.71 -22.17
C GLU A 554 9.02 -6.76 -21.29
N HIS A 555 9.10 -5.93 -20.25
CA HIS A 555 10.26 -5.77 -19.38
C HIS A 555 9.85 -5.92 -17.91
N GLY A 556 10.32 -6.97 -17.25
CA GLY A 556 10.09 -7.22 -15.82
C GLY A 556 8.69 -7.71 -15.45
N ASP A 557 7.83 -8.04 -16.42
CA ASP A 557 6.53 -8.65 -16.17
C ASP A 557 6.61 -10.17 -16.25
N ILE A 558 6.75 -10.80 -15.09
CA ILE A 558 6.82 -12.25 -14.95
C ILE A 558 5.54 -12.95 -15.47
N THR A 559 4.36 -12.29 -15.44
CA THR A 559 3.11 -12.90 -15.92
C THR A 559 3.14 -13.10 -17.43
N THR A 560 3.66 -12.12 -18.16
CA THR A 560 3.86 -12.20 -19.61
C THR A 560 4.84 -13.33 -19.97
N LEU A 561 5.94 -13.43 -19.23
CA LEU A 561 6.93 -14.50 -19.45
C LEU A 561 6.36 -15.88 -19.13
N ALA A 562 5.69 -16.03 -17.97
CA ALA A 562 5.05 -17.28 -17.58
C ALA A 562 4.01 -17.75 -18.61
N GLY A 563 3.21 -16.80 -19.15
CA GLY A 563 2.29 -17.08 -20.25
C GLY A 563 2.98 -17.59 -21.52
N ARG A 564 4.10 -16.97 -21.93
CA ARG A 564 4.92 -17.42 -23.08
C ARG A 564 5.54 -18.80 -22.88
N LEU A 565 5.89 -19.14 -21.63
CA LEU A 565 6.44 -20.46 -21.26
C LEU A 565 5.34 -21.50 -21.01
N GLY A 566 4.05 -21.15 -21.10
CA GLY A 566 2.92 -22.05 -20.85
C GLY A 566 2.80 -22.52 -19.40
N ILE A 567 3.26 -21.73 -18.43
CA ILE A 567 3.19 -22.05 -17.00
C ILE A 567 1.78 -21.77 -16.49
N THR A 568 1.07 -22.81 -16.06
CA THR A 568 -0.29 -22.73 -15.50
C THR A 568 -0.37 -23.23 -14.05
N GLU A 569 0.64 -23.98 -13.63
CA GLU A 569 0.79 -24.61 -12.32
C GLU A 569 2.17 -24.23 -11.72
N TRP A 570 2.82 -25.14 -11.02
CA TRP A 570 4.21 -24.97 -10.60
C TRP A 570 5.17 -25.20 -11.75
N PRO A 571 6.18 -24.32 -11.95
CA PRO A 571 7.14 -24.46 -13.04
C PRO A 571 7.98 -25.75 -12.93
N ALA A 572 8.33 -26.34 -14.07
CA ALA A 572 9.40 -27.33 -14.18
C ALA A 572 10.78 -26.66 -13.98
N ASP A 573 11.83 -27.46 -13.75
CA ASP A 573 13.17 -26.93 -13.44
C ASP A 573 13.70 -25.97 -14.53
N GLU A 574 13.54 -26.33 -15.81
CA GLU A 574 13.94 -25.48 -16.94
C GLU A 574 13.16 -24.16 -17.00
N GLN A 575 11.87 -24.18 -16.60
CA GLN A 575 11.04 -22.98 -16.54
C GLN A 575 11.46 -22.09 -15.36
N TRP A 576 11.83 -22.67 -14.21
CA TRP A 576 12.40 -21.92 -13.09
C TRP A 576 13.68 -21.18 -13.49
N ASP A 577 14.57 -21.83 -14.26
CA ASP A 577 15.81 -21.22 -14.73
C ASP A 577 15.53 -20.06 -15.68
N ALA A 578 14.54 -20.20 -16.57
CA ALA A 578 14.11 -19.14 -17.47
C ALA A 578 13.52 -17.94 -16.71
N LEU A 579 12.72 -18.18 -15.65
CA LEU A 579 12.17 -17.11 -14.80
C LEU A 579 13.28 -16.37 -14.05
N ARG A 580 14.25 -17.08 -13.46
CA ARG A 580 15.39 -16.48 -12.76
C ARG A 580 16.28 -15.65 -13.67
N ALA A 581 16.43 -16.02 -14.95
CA ALA A 581 17.25 -15.29 -15.90
C ALA A 581 16.75 -13.85 -16.17
N VAL A 582 15.48 -13.55 -15.88
CA VAL A 582 14.86 -12.23 -16.10
C VAL A 582 14.39 -11.57 -14.80
N ASP A 583 14.81 -12.09 -13.65
CA ASP A 583 14.48 -11.54 -12.32
C ASP A 583 15.16 -10.18 -12.04
N GLU A 584 16.04 -9.73 -12.95
CA GLU A 584 16.69 -8.43 -12.92
C GLU A 584 16.23 -7.58 -14.11
N LEU A 585 15.91 -6.30 -13.84
CA LEU A 585 15.62 -5.35 -14.92
C LEU A 585 16.91 -4.96 -15.66
N ALA A 586 16.89 -5.11 -16.98
CA ALA A 586 17.99 -4.65 -17.81
C ALA A 586 18.09 -3.11 -17.79
N THR A 587 19.30 -2.59 -17.64
CA THR A 587 19.62 -1.17 -17.80
C THR A 587 20.36 -0.98 -19.09
N GLU A 588 19.84 -0.15 -19.98
CA GLU A 588 20.37 0.11 -21.30
C GLU A 588 20.96 1.52 -21.39
N LYS A 589 22.11 1.66 -22.04
CA LYS A 589 22.63 2.96 -22.43
C LYS A 589 21.87 3.46 -23.66
N VAL A 590 21.33 4.67 -23.59
CA VAL A 590 20.60 5.28 -24.72
C VAL A 590 21.34 6.49 -25.29
N GLU A 591 21.20 6.68 -26.59
CA GLU A 591 21.65 7.92 -27.22
C GLU A 591 20.70 9.05 -26.87
N SER A 592 21.24 10.16 -26.39
CA SER A 592 20.49 11.40 -26.16
C SER A 592 20.79 12.42 -27.23
N GLY A 593 19.75 13.08 -27.74
CA GLY A 593 19.90 14.29 -28.54
C GLY A 593 20.48 15.44 -27.69
N THR A 594 20.97 16.49 -28.36
CA THR A 594 21.43 17.70 -27.68
C THR A 594 20.69 18.92 -28.23
N GLU A 595 20.00 19.66 -27.35
CA GLU A 595 19.32 20.91 -27.70
C GLU A 595 19.65 21.96 -26.66
N GLY A 596 20.24 23.10 -27.10
CA GLY A 596 20.49 24.27 -26.23
C GLY A 596 21.29 23.98 -24.95
N GLY A 597 22.18 22.97 -24.95
CA GLY A 597 22.91 22.55 -23.75
C GLY A 597 22.19 21.52 -22.87
N ALA A 598 21.01 21.04 -23.28
CA ALA A 598 20.27 19.98 -22.62
C ALA A 598 20.48 18.63 -23.30
N ALA A 599 20.38 17.54 -22.53
CA ALA A 599 20.17 16.20 -23.07
C ALA A 599 18.69 15.98 -23.33
N VAL A 600 18.35 15.40 -24.48
CA VAL A 600 16.96 15.10 -24.86
C VAL A 600 16.82 13.59 -25.08
N VAL A 601 15.87 12.99 -24.39
CA VAL A 601 15.56 11.55 -24.47
C VAL A 601 14.12 11.39 -24.94
N GLU A 602 13.92 10.60 -25.99
CA GLU A 602 12.59 10.24 -26.46
C GLU A 602 12.36 8.74 -26.29
N LEU A 603 11.24 8.39 -25.66
CA LEU A 603 10.89 7.01 -25.35
C LEU A 603 9.40 6.75 -25.61
N HIS A 604 9.06 5.50 -25.93
CA HIS A 604 7.69 5.05 -25.83
C HIS A 604 7.38 4.64 -24.39
N LEU A 605 6.29 5.17 -23.84
CA LEU A 605 5.77 4.86 -22.50
C LEU A 605 4.40 4.20 -22.65
N PRO A 606 4.31 2.86 -22.54
CA PRO A 606 3.02 2.18 -22.52
C PRO A 606 2.25 2.44 -21.22
N GLN A 607 0.97 2.16 -21.22
CA GLN A 607 0.15 2.12 -20.01
C GLN A 607 -0.41 0.68 -19.86
N PRO A 608 -0.18 0.03 -18.70
CA PRO A 608 0.70 0.42 -17.61
C PRO A 608 2.19 0.29 -17.98
N GLY A 609 2.99 1.20 -17.51
CA GLY A 609 4.43 1.16 -17.72
C GLY A 609 5.19 2.22 -16.92
N ALA A 610 6.44 1.92 -16.62
CA ALA A 610 7.35 2.83 -15.93
C ALA A 610 8.75 2.81 -16.57
N VAL A 611 9.47 3.90 -16.46
CA VAL A 611 10.84 4.02 -16.92
C VAL A 611 11.65 4.84 -15.91
N LEU A 612 12.79 4.30 -15.49
CA LEU A 612 13.79 5.02 -14.72
C LEU A 612 14.90 5.47 -15.67
N ILE A 613 15.10 6.78 -15.76
CA ILE A 613 16.12 7.42 -16.58
C ILE A 613 17.18 7.96 -15.64
N GLU A 614 18.43 7.54 -15.83
CA GLU A 614 19.54 8.01 -15.01
C GLU A 614 20.55 8.73 -15.88
N VAL A 615 20.97 9.91 -15.41
CA VAL A 615 21.99 10.75 -16.05
C VAL A 615 23.21 10.72 -15.15
N ALA A 616 24.36 10.41 -15.71
CA ALA A 616 25.62 10.36 -14.97
C ALA A 616 25.94 11.74 -14.36
N GLY A 617 26.59 11.76 -13.20
CA GLY A 617 27.20 12.97 -12.65
C GLY A 617 28.32 13.47 -13.57
N GLY A 618 28.38 14.79 -13.75
CA GLY A 618 29.39 15.46 -14.59
C GLY A 618 30.78 15.47 -13.94
#